data_f3e41b4215de7c52c4da7b7f0413056c
#
_entry.id   f3e41b4215de7c52c4da7b7f0413056c
#
_cell.length_a   1.000
_cell.length_b   1.000
_cell.length_c   1.000
_cell.angle_alpha   90.00
_cell.angle_beta   90.00
_cell.angle_gamma   90.00
#
_symmetry.space_group_name_H-M   'P 1'
#
loop_
_entity.id
_entity.type
_entity.pdbx_description
1 polymer ?
#
loop_
_entity_poly.entity_id
_entity_poly.type
_entity_poly.pdbx_seq_one_letter_code
_entity_poly.pdbx_strand_id
1 'polypeptide(L)'
;MYKRQILNLGLPLAFLFLSLYIFGITLGLFVSAGLLRFGPSFENIAWSTMFLLAPFGCIYYPVEILPEIFQSIAFALPLVYIFEETRNILVNGIVSYENIYIALSLNAFYLTAAIATFYFSFDKAREKGTLINIGE
;
A
#
# COMPACT_ATOMS: atom_id res chain seq x y z
N MET A 1 -10.70 8.16 33.08
CA MET A 1 -11.13 7.00 32.28
C MET A 1 -10.94 7.21 30.78
N TYR A 2 -11.39 8.31 30.21
CA TYR A 2 -11.27 8.57 28.76
C TYR A 2 -9.84 8.64 28.22
N LYS A 3 -8.89 9.18 28.97
CA LYS A 3 -7.49 9.31 28.53
C LYS A 3 -6.80 7.96 28.27
N ARG A 4 -7.08 6.93 29.08
CA ARG A 4 -6.53 5.58 28.87
C ARG A 4 -7.14 4.88 27.66
N GLN A 5 -8.43 5.08 27.44
CA GLN A 5 -9.11 4.53 26.26
C GLN A 5 -8.63 5.17 24.96
N ILE A 6 -8.44 6.49 24.96
CA ILE A 6 -7.91 7.22 23.80
C ILE A 6 -6.47 6.78 23.48
N LEU A 7 -5.64 6.58 24.50
CA LEU A 7 -4.28 6.10 24.32
C LEU A 7 -4.25 4.64 23.84
N ASN A 8 -5.11 3.78 24.38
CA ASN A 8 -5.17 2.38 23.98
C ASN A 8 -5.72 2.16 22.57
N LEU A 9 -6.59 3.02 22.09
CA LEU A 9 -7.13 2.98 20.73
C LEU A 9 -6.31 3.82 19.75
N GLY A 10 -5.70 4.90 20.24
CA GLY A 10 -4.89 5.80 19.40
C GLY A 10 -3.58 5.19 18.94
N LEU A 11 -2.95 4.36 19.77
CA LEU A 11 -1.68 3.70 19.45
C LEU A 11 -1.82 2.70 18.29
N PRO A 12 -2.81 1.77 18.28
CA PRO A 12 -3.07 0.92 17.12
C PRO A 12 -3.42 1.70 15.85
N LEU A 13 -4.22 2.75 15.97
CA LEU A 13 -4.54 3.62 14.83
C LEU A 13 -3.29 4.32 14.28
N ALA A 14 -2.37 4.75 15.13
CA ALA A 14 -1.09 5.33 14.72
C ALA A 14 -0.24 4.31 13.94
N PHE A 15 -0.20 3.06 14.37
CA PHE A 15 0.48 1.98 13.62
C PHE A 15 -0.17 1.70 12.27
N LEU A 16 -1.49 1.74 12.19
CA LEU A 16 -2.21 1.58 10.93
C LEU A 16 -1.95 2.76 9.98
N PHE A 17 -1.90 3.98 10.48
CA PHE A 17 -1.51 5.16 9.71
C PHE A 17 -0.08 5.06 9.19
N LEU A 18 0.85 4.63 10.04
CA LEU A 18 2.23 4.40 9.65
C LEU A 18 2.32 3.32 8.56
N SER A 19 1.57 2.24 8.70
CA SER A 19 1.48 1.16 7.72
C SER A 19 0.96 1.67 6.38
N LEU A 20 -0.07 2.50 6.39
CA LEU A 20 -0.63 3.14 5.19
C LEU A 20 0.41 4.06 4.52
N TYR A 21 1.15 4.82 5.31
CA TYR A 21 2.21 5.70 4.82
C TYR A 21 3.35 4.91 4.16
N ILE A 22 3.78 3.82 4.77
CA ILE A 22 4.80 2.91 4.22
C ILE A 22 4.32 2.32 2.88
N PHE A 23 3.05 1.93 2.82
CA PHE A 23 2.46 1.42 1.58
C PHE A 23 2.44 2.48 0.47
N GLY A 24 2.13 3.73 0.82
CA GLY A 24 2.22 4.87 -0.10
C GLY A 24 3.62 5.06 -0.68
N ILE A 25 4.64 5.00 0.17
CA ILE A 25 6.05 5.04 -0.27
C ILE A 25 6.36 3.85 -1.21
N THR A 26 5.90 2.67 -0.86
CA THR A 26 6.08 1.46 -1.67
C THR A 26 5.49 1.62 -3.08
N LEU A 27 4.26 2.14 -3.18
CA LEU A 27 3.62 2.45 -4.46
C LEU A 27 4.40 3.51 -5.24
N GLY A 28 4.87 4.55 -4.56
CA GLY A 28 5.70 5.59 -5.17
C GLY A 28 6.99 5.03 -5.77
N LEU A 29 7.64 4.10 -5.09
CA LEU A 29 8.84 3.43 -5.60
C LEU A 29 8.53 2.56 -6.82
N PHE A 30 7.42 1.82 -6.83
CA PHE A 30 7.01 1.03 -8.00
C PHE A 30 6.71 1.91 -9.20
N VAL A 31 5.99 3.01 -8.99
CA VAL A 31 5.69 3.99 -10.05
C VAL A 31 6.98 4.61 -10.59
N SER A 32 7.88 5.01 -9.70
CA SER A 32 9.18 5.59 -10.09
C SER A 32 10.01 4.59 -10.90
N ALA A 33 10.05 3.33 -10.47
CA ALA A 33 10.73 2.25 -11.20
C ALA A 33 10.13 2.06 -12.61
N GLY A 34 8.82 2.11 -12.73
CA GLY A 34 8.11 2.02 -14.00
C GLY A 34 8.41 3.20 -14.92
N LEU A 35 8.43 4.41 -14.38
CA LEU A 35 8.78 5.62 -15.13
C LEU A 35 10.22 5.58 -15.65
N LEU A 36 11.16 5.12 -14.82
CA LEU A 36 12.56 4.95 -15.22
C LEU A 36 12.73 3.93 -16.35
N ARG A 37 11.92 2.89 -16.37
CA ARG A 37 12.04 1.79 -17.33
C ARG A 37 11.26 2.03 -18.63
N PHE A 38 10.04 2.55 -18.52
CA PHE A 38 9.09 2.69 -19.63
C PHE A 38 8.90 4.15 -20.08
N GLY A 39 9.43 5.11 -19.33
CA GLY A 39 9.30 6.53 -19.61
C GLY A 39 7.94 7.13 -19.24
N PRO A 40 7.63 8.35 -19.72
CA PRO A 40 6.41 9.08 -19.36
C PRO A 40 5.10 8.36 -19.67
N SER A 41 5.09 7.46 -20.65
CA SER A 41 3.92 6.66 -21.01
C SER A 41 3.40 5.79 -19.86
N PHE A 42 4.27 5.46 -18.90
CA PHE A 42 3.89 4.69 -17.71
C PHE A 42 2.98 5.47 -16.75
N GLU A 43 2.98 6.79 -16.81
CA GLU A 43 2.15 7.63 -15.93
C GLU A 43 0.66 7.26 -16.02
N ASN A 44 0.15 7.06 -17.22
CA ASN A 44 -1.25 6.65 -17.43
C ASN A 44 -1.56 5.30 -16.78
N ILE A 45 -0.62 4.36 -16.85
CA ILE A 45 -0.75 3.03 -16.22
C ILE A 45 -0.75 3.18 -14.70
N ALA A 46 0.10 4.05 -14.16
CA ALA A 46 0.16 4.32 -12.72
C ALA A 46 -1.16 4.89 -12.20
N TRP A 47 -1.75 5.86 -12.89
CA TRP A 47 -3.07 6.40 -12.54
C TRP A 47 -4.17 5.34 -12.58
N SER A 48 -4.19 4.53 -13.64
CA SER A 48 -5.15 3.43 -13.77
C SER A 48 -5.01 2.41 -12.64
N THR A 49 -3.79 2.09 -12.25
CA THR A 49 -3.52 1.19 -11.12
C THR A 49 -4.04 1.75 -9.81
N MET A 50 -3.87 3.05 -9.58
CA MET A 50 -4.41 3.72 -8.39
C MET A 50 -5.93 3.59 -8.30
N PHE A 51 -6.65 3.80 -9.41
CA PHE A 51 -8.10 3.62 -9.45
C PHE A 51 -8.53 2.17 -9.22
N LEU A 52 -7.75 1.20 -9.67
CA LEU A 52 -8.01 -0.21 -9.41
C LEU A 52 -7.76 -0.61 -7.96
N LEU A 53 -6.76 0.00 -7.32
CA LEU A 53 -6.45 -0.29 -5.92
C LEU A 53 -7.56 0.14 -4.96
N ALA A 54 -8.31 1.18 -5.27
CA ALA A 54 -9.39 1.67 -4.41
C ALA A 54 -10.46 0.58 -4.14
N PRO A 55 -11.05 -0.08 -5.15
CA PRO A 55 -12.00 -1.17 -4.89
C PRO A 55 -11.37 -2.40 -4.24
N PHE A 56 -10.16 -2.81 -4.63
CA PHE A 56 -9.48 -3.97 -4.05
C PHE A 56 -8.96 -3.71 -2.64
N GLY A 57 -8.66 -2.46 -2.31
CA GLY A 57 -8.26 -2.07 -0.96
C GLY A 57 -9.39 -2.06 0.05
N CYS A 58 -10.63 -2.25 -0.38
CA CYS A 58 -11.83 -2.23 0.47
C CYS A 58 -11.96 -0.94 1.29
N ILE A 59 -11.61 0.20 0.68
CA ILE A 59 -11.61 1.50 1.33
C ILE A 59 -13.03 1.94 1.69
N TYR A 60 -13.98 1.72 0.78
CA TYR A 60 -15.35 2.20 0.89
C TYR A 60 -16.35 1.16 1.39
N TYR A 61 -15.99 -0.13 1.38
CA TYR A 61 -16.89 -1.22 1.73
C TYR A 61 -16.13 -2.39 2.36
N PRO A 62 -16.80 -3.27 3.13
CA PRO A 62 -16.17 -4.46 3.70
C PRO A 62 -15.74 -5.44 2.62
N VAL A 63 -14.68 -6.20 2.89
CA VAL A 63 -14.14 -7.22 1.98
C VAL A 63 -15.18 -8.31 1.65
N GLU A 64 -16.12 -8.55 2.55
CA GLU A 64 -17.19 -9.55 2.41
C GLU A 64 -18.13 -9.29 1.22
N ILE A 65 -18.23 -8.04 0.76
CA ILE A 65 -19.06 -7.64 -0.38
C ILE A 65 -18.45 -8.10 -1.70
N LEU A 66 -17.13 -8.28 -1.75
CA LEU A 66 -16.42 -8.72 -2.96
C LEU A 66 -16.70 -10.20 -3.27
N PRO A 67 -16.79 -10.58 -4.56
CA PRO A 67 -16.76 -11.99 -4.97
C PRO A 67 -15.52 -12.70 -4.45
N GLU A 68 -15.61 -14.00 -4.19
CA GLU A 68 -14.54 -14.81 -3.57
C GLU A 68 -13.19 -14.68 -4.30
N ILE A 69 -13.22 -14.63 -5.63
CA ILE A 69 -12.00 -14.48 -6.46
C ILE A 69 -11.32 -13.15 -6.13
N PHE A 70 -12.10 -12.07 -6.04
CA PHE A 70 -11.57 -10.73 -5.73
C PHE A 70 -11.16 -10.59 -4.27
N GLN A 71 -11.82 -11.29 -3.35
CA GLN A 71 -11.40 -11.36 -1.96
C GLN A 71 -9.98 -11.94 -1.82
N SER A 72 -9.68 -12.99 -2.55
CA SER A 72 -8.35 -13.62 -2.54
C SER A 72 -7.26 -12.65 -2.99
N ILE A 73 -7.54 -11.85 -4.03
CA ILE A 73 -6.63 -10.80 -4.50
C ILE A 73 -6.51 -9.69 -3.46
N ALA A 74 -7.63 -9.27 -2.89
CA ALA A 74 -7.67 -8.21 -1.90
C ALA A 74 -6.85 -8.56 -0.65
N PHE A 75 -6.95 -9.78 -0.15
CA PHE A 75 -6.17 -10.24 1.01
C PHE A 75 -4.65 -10.30 0.77
N ALA A 76 -4.19 -10.29 -0.48
CA ALA A 76 -2.79 -10.14 -0.79
C ALA A 76 -2.26 -8.70 -0.60
N LEU A 77 -3.16 -7.72 -0.47
CA LEU A 77 -2.81 -6.31 -0.29
C LEU A 77 -2.83 -5.92 1.19
N PRO A 78 -1.83 -5.17 1.68
CA PRO A 78 -1.85 -4.68 3.06
C PRO A 78 -2.98 -3.69 3.33
N LEU A 79 -3.51 -3.00 2.31
CA LEU A 79 -4.61 -2.05 2.43
C LEU A 79 -5.85 -2.65 3.06
N VAL A 80 -6.23 -3.87 2.69
CA VAL A 80 -7.41 -4.55 3.23
C VAL A 80 -7.31 -4.70 4.74
N TYR A 81 -6.18 -5.17 5.23
CA TYR A 81 -5.95 -5.34 6.67
C TYR A 81 -5.97 -4.01 7.42
N ILE A 82 -5.41 -2.96 6.81
CA ILE A 82 -5.38 -1.61 7.39
C ILE A 82 -6.80 -1.07 7.53
N PHE A 83 -7.60 -1.10 6.46
CA PHE A 83 -8.95 -0.54 6.47
C PHE A 83 -9.94 -1.38 7.25
N GLU A 84 -9.86 -2.71 7.17
CA GLU A 84 -10.71 -3.60 7.97
C GLU A 84 -10.44 -3.44 9.46
N GLU A 85 -9.18 -3.36 9.88
CA GLU A 85 -8.83 -3.15 11.28
C GLU A 85 -9.22 -1.76 11.76
N THR A 86 -9.02 -0.72 10.95
CA THR A 86 -9.47 0.64 11.26
C THR A 86 -10.98 0.66 11.48
N ARG A 87 -11.72 0.01 10.62
CA ARG A 87 -13.20 -0.11 10.75
C ARG A 87 -13.58 -0.86 12.01
N ASN A 88 -12.91 -1.97 12.31
CA ASN A 88 -13.15 -2.76 13.50
C ASN A 88 -12.91 -1.96 14.80
N ILE A 89 -11.82 -1.19 14.84
CA ILE A 89 -11.52 -0.32 15.97
C ILE A 89 -12.58 0.78 16.13
N LEU A 90 -12.99 1.42 15.02
CA LEU A 90 -13.95 2.52 15.08
C LEU A 90 -15.37 2.08 15.41
N VAL A 91 -15.78 0.91 14.94
CA VAL A 91 -17.14 0.40 15.12
C VAL A 91 -17.29 -0.40 16.42
N ASN A 92 -16.35 -1.30 16.68
CA ASN A 92 -16.44 -2.26 17.78
C ASN A 92 -15.56 -1.87 18.98
N GLY A 93 -14.60 -0.96 18.81
CA GLY A 93 -13.64 -0.60 19.83
C GLY A 93 -12.67 -1.71 20.20
N ILE A 94 -12.57 -2.75 19.36
CA ILE A 94 -11.72 -3.93 19.57
C ILE A 94 -10.51 -3.83 18.66
N VAL A 95 -9.33 -4.15 19.19
CA VAL A 95 -8.08 -4.13 18.44
C VAL A 95 -7.63 -5.58 18.20
N SER A 96 -7.49 -5.95 16.93
CA SER A 96 -6.90 -7.22 16.50
C SER A 96 -5.46 -7.02 16.07
N TYR A 97 -4.53 -7.24 16.99
CA TYR A 97 -3.10 -7.09 16.69
C TYR A 97 -2.61 -7.99 15.56
N GLU A 98 -3.29 -9.12 15.34
CA GLU A 98 -3.01 -10.03 14.24
C GLU A 98 -3.07 -9.34 12.89
N ASN A 99 -4.14 -8.60 12.61
CA ASN A 99 -4.29 -7.85 11.36
C ASN A 99 -3.20 -6.78 11.19
N ILE A 100 -2.81 -6.12 12.29
CA ILE A 100 -1.74 -5.14 12.28
C ILE A 100 -0.41 -5.79 11.91
N TYR A 101 -0.09 -6.94 12.49
CA TYR A 101 1.13 -7.67 12.18
C TYR A 101 1.16 -8.18 10.73
N ILE A 102 0.04 -8.67 10.22
CA ILE A 102 -0.09 -9.10 8.83
C ILE A 102 0.13 -7.90 7.89
N ALA A 103 -0.50 -6.76 8.17
CA ALA A 103 -0.34 -5.55 7.38
C ALA A 103 1.12 -5.07 7.36
N LEU A 104 1.79 -5.05 8.50
CA LEU A 104 3.20 -4.66 8.61
C LEU A 104 4.12 -5.65 7.87
N SER A 105 3.86 -6.95 7.99
CA SER A 105 4.62 -7.99 7.30
C SER A 105 4.49 -7.88 5.78
N LEU A 106 3.28 -7.68 5.27
CA LEU A 106 3.02 -7.46 3.85
C LEU A 106 3.67 -6.17 3.36
N ASN A 107 3.62 -5.09 4.14
CA ASN A 107 4.29 -3.84 3.80
C ASN A 107 5.80 -4.02 3.71
N ALA A 108 6.41 -4.74 4.64
CA ALA A 108 7.84 -5.04 4.61
C ALA A 108 8.22 -5.83 3.35
N PHE A 109 7.42 -6.83 3.00
CA PHE A 109 7.61 -7.62 1.78
C PHE A 109 7.51 -6.77 0.52
N TYR A 110 6.44 -6.00 0.38
CA TYR A 110 6.23 -5.14 -0.79
C TYR A 110 7.26 -4.02 -0.87
N LEU A 111 7.65 -3.43 0.26
CA LEU A 111 8.70 -2.40 0.31
C LEU A 111 10.05 -2.95 -0.16
N THR A 112 10.42 -4.14 0.29
CA THR A 112 11.65 -4.82 -0.15
C THR A 112 11.62 -5.08 -1.65
N ALA A 113 10.50 -5.60 -2.17
CA ALA A 113 10.30 -5.82 -3.59
C ALA A 113 10.36 -4.51 -4.39
N ALA A 114 9.75 -3.44 -3.89
CA ALA A 114 9.77 -2.12 -4.51
C ALA A 114 11.17 -1.52 -4.59
N ILE A 115 11.93 -1.62 -3.50
CA ILE A 115 13.34 -1.15 -3.45
C ILE A 115 14.19 -1.94 -4.45
N ALA A 116 14.07 -3.26 -4.47
CA ALA A 116 14.79 -4.11 -5.42
C ALA A 116 14.45 -3.76 -6.88
N THR A 117 13.17 -3.59 -7.18
CA THR A 117 12.68 -3.20 -8.50
C THR A 117 13.19 -1.82 -8.91
N PHE A 118 13.19 -0.88 -7.97
CA PHE A 118 13.69 0.48 -8.20
C PHE A 118 15.19 0.49 -8.54
N TYR A 119 16.01 -0.19 -7.75
CA TYR A 119 17.46 -0.27 -8.02
C TYR A 119 17.73 -0.93 -9.36
N PHE A 120 17.05 -2.00 -9.68
CA PHE A 120 17.22 -2.70 -10.94
C PHE A 120 16.82 -1.83 -12.15
N SER A 121 15.73 -1.08 -12.02
CA SER A 121 15.27 -0.15 -13.05
C SER A 121 16.19 1.05 -13.19
N PHE A 122 16.73 1.55 -12.07
CA PHE A 122 17.68 2.64 -12.04
C PHE A 122 19.00 2.27 -12.73
N ASP A 123 19.55 1.10 -12.42
CA ASP A 123 20.78 0.62 -13.05
C ASP A 123 20.61 0.46 -14.57
N LYS A 124 19.50 -0.10 -15.01
CA LYS A 124 19.18 -0.21 -16.44
C LYS A 124 19.00 1.15 -17.12
N ALA A 125 18.33 2.08 -16.45
CA ALA A 125 18.15 3.44 -16.98
C ALA A 125 19.49 4.17 -17.08
N ARG A 126 20.38 3.95 -16.12
CA ARG A 126 21.74 4.49 -16.11
C ARG A 126 22.58 3.94 -17.27
N GLU A 127 22.53 2.62 -17.51
CA GLU A 127 23.25 1.97 -18.62
C GLU A 127 22.77 2.47 -19.99
N LYS A 128 21.45 2.70 -20.14
CA LYS A 128 20.85 3.19 -21.38
C LYS A 128 20.96 4.69 -21.60
N GLY A 129 21.46 5.44 -20.59
CA GLY A 129 21.55 6.90 -20.65
C GLY A 129 20.20 7.62 -20.66
N THR A 130 19.10 6.92 -20.33
CA THR A 130 17.74 7.49 -20.34
C THR A 130 17.46 8.44 -19.18
N LEU A 131 18.33 8.48 -18.17
CA LEU A 131 18.22 9.40 -17.05
C LEU A 131 18.29 10.89 -17.45
N ILE A 132 18.91 11.17 -18.58
CA ILE A 132 19.10 12.55 -19.09
C ILE A 132 17.90 13.02 -19.90
N ASN A 133 17.11 12.09 -20.46
CA ASN A 133 15.99 12.38 -21.37
C ASN A 133 14.61 12.39 -20.70
N ILE A 134 14.55 12.32 -19.37
CA ILE A 134 13.27 12.33 -18.62
C ILE A 134 12.61 13.72 -18.63
N GLY A 135 13.26 14.72 -19.20
CA GLY A 135 12.77 16.10 -19.25
C GLY A 135 12.37 16.65 -20.63
N GLU A 136 12.40 15.82 -21.69
CA GLU A 136 12.00 16.28 -23.03
C GLU A 136 10.78 15.54 -23.55
#